data_1cd2c17d3ff287a0be7579744e9d3c02
#
_entry.id   1cd2c17d3ff287a0be7579744e9d3c02
#
_cell.length_a   1.000
_cell.length_b   1.000
_cell.length_c   1.000
_cell.angle_alpha   90.00
_cell.angle_beta   90.00
_cell.angle_gamma   90.00
#
_symmetry.space_group_name_H-M   'P 1'
#
loop_
_entity.id
_entity.type
_entity.pdbx_description
1 polymer ?
#
loop_
_entity_poly.entity_id
_entity_poly.type
_entity_poly.pdbx_seq_one_letter_code
_entity_poly.pdbx_strand_id
1 'polypeptide(L)'
;MSSNTKKYDSTATNKFYEKANELRLENMFKEAISNYLNAILIDRNNAESYYGLGVCYKNLQKFPKAIKYLETAAELKEDYYEAYFELGICHLLEGIPCGAIKNFVRAIQINPDNPDAILQLGIAHELCEETDLALMIYQKLIENSPGYLKAYDHKSTLLMKMERYHEASKVLHNILKLNPEYYRAYAGIGICFDKLGKRADAQRYYRKFLSMKPFSHQAQFVKARL
;
A
#
# COMPACT_ATOMS: atom_id res chain seq x y z
N MET A 1 26.55 44.12 -1.30
CA MET A 1 25.38 43.63 -2.08
C MET A 1 24.45 42.94 -1.09
N SER A 2 23.40 43.64 -0.62
CA SER A 2 22.47 43.12 0.37
C SER A 2 21.55 42.10 -0.28
N SER A 3 21.57 40.87 0.23
CA SER A 3 20.66 39.80 -0.10
C SER A 3 19.25 40.20 0.34
N ASN A 4 18.45 40.60 -0.61
CA ASN A 4 17.02 40.88 -0.43
C ASN A 4 16.26 39.54 -0.36
N THR A 5 16.36 38.84 0.77
CA THR A 5 15.50 37.73 1.10
C THR A 5 14.10 38.33 1.31
N LYS A 6 13.26 38.29 0.26
CA LYS A 6 11.83 38.52 0.41
C LYS A 6 11.33 37.62 1.55
N LYS A 7 10.97 38.21 2.70
CA LYS A 7 10.17 37.56 3.72
C LYS A 7 8.88 37.15 3.04
N TYR A 8 8.74 35.88 2.71
CA TYR A 8 7.47 35.33 2.26
C TYR A 8 6.44 35.56 3.36
N ASP A 9 5.23 35.96 2.98
CA ASP A 9 4.14 36.09 3.96
C ASP A 9 3.70 34.68 4.37
N SER A 10 4.38 34.16 5.39
CA SER A 10 4.13 32.82 5.96
C SER A 10 2.68 32.62 6.37
N THR A 11 2.02 33.70 6.78
CA THR A 11 0.61 33.70 7.21
C THR A 11 -0.32 33.42 6.05
N ALA A 12 -0.09 34.08 4.89
CA ALA A 12 -0.90 33.87 3.69
C ALA A 12 -0.66 32.48 3.08
N THR A 13 0.61 32.02 3.05
CA THR A 13 0.93 30.64 2.62
C THR A 13 0.19 29.61 3.47
N ASN A 14 0.27 29.73 4.80
CA ASN A 14 -0.40 28.83 5.73
C ASN A 14 -1.91 28.83 5.52
N LYS A 15 -2.54 30.00 5.31
CA LYS A 15 -3.99 30.10 5.09
C LYS A 15 -4.44 29.30 3.85
N PHE A 16 -3.74 29.43 2.73
CA PHE A 16 -4.07 28.67 1.51
C PHE A 16 -3.78 27.18 1.69
N TYR A 17 -2.68 26.82 2.34
CA TYR A 17 -2.34 25.43 2.63
C TYR A 17 -3.36 24.77 3.54
N GLU A 18 -3.75 25.40 4.64
CA GLU A 18 -4.77 24.89 5.56
C GLU A 18 -6.11 24.69 4.86
N LYS A 19 -6.55 25.69 4.08
CA LYS A 19 -7.78 25.58 3.30
C LYS A 19 -7.71 24.45 2.26
N ALA A 20 -6.57 24.26 1.62
CA ALA A 20 -6.36 23.15 0.67
C ALA A 20 -6.44 21.79 1.38
N ASN A 21 -5.90 21.66 2.59
CA ASN A 21 -5.99 20.43 3.38
C ASN A 21 -7.43 20.11 3.79
N GLU A 22 -8.20 21.10 4.24
CA GLU A 22 -9.63 20.92 4.54
C GLU A 22 -10.36 20.37 3.31
N LEU A 23 -10.24 21.04 2.16
CA LEU A 23 -10.87 20.64 0.91
C LEU A 23 -10.44 19.23 0.45
N ARG A 24 -9.16 18.89 0.64
CA ARG A 24 -8.66 17.55 0.32
C ARG A 24 -9.28 16.47 1.20
N LEU A 25 -9.48 16.75 2.50
CA LEU A 25 -10.15 15.82 3.42
C LEU A 25 -11.65 15.65 3.08
N GLU A 26 -12.27 16.68 2.54
CA GLU A 26 -13.64 16.65 2.01
C GLU A 26 -13.74 16.03 0.62
N ASN A 27 -12.63 15.51 0.04
CA ASN A 27 -12.50 14.98 -1.30
C ASN A 27 -12.79 16.01 -2.44
N MET A 28 -12.75 17.30 -2.12
CA MET A 28 -12.88 18.39 -3.09
C MET A 28 -11.52 18.69 -3.76
N PHE A 29 -11.01 17.67 -4.50
CA PHE A 29 -9.62 17.69 -4.99
C PHE A 29 -9.33 18.82 -5.97
N LYS A 30 -10.31 19.24 -6.80
CA LYS A 30 -10.08 20.32 -7.77
C LYS A 30 -9.89 21.69 -7.10
N GLU A 31 -10.71 21.95 -6.08
CA GLU A 31 -10.65 23.16 -5.27
C GLU A 31 -9.39 23.17 -4.38
N ALA A 32 -9.03 22.01 -3.82
CA ALA A 32 -7.79 21.85 -3.06
C ALA A 32 -6.56 22.17 -3.92
N ILE A 33 -6.51 21.68 -5.15
CA ILE A 33 -5.43 21.97 -6.12
C ILE A 33 -5.25 23.49 -6.30
N SER A 34 -6.33 24.25 -6.48
CA SER A 34 -6.25 25.69 -6.67
C SER A 34 -5.63 26.40 -5.46
N ASN A 35 -5.98 25.96 -4.25
CA ASN A 35 -5.43 26.51 -3.01
C ASN A 35 -3.98 26.11 -2.78
N TYR A 36 -3.56 24.85 -3.05
CA TYR A 36 -2.15 24.46 -2.99
C TYR A 36 -1.30 25.26 -3.99
N LEU A 37 -1.80 25.49 -5.22
CA LEU A 37 -1.10 26.33 -6.20
C LEU A 37 -0.94 27.77 -5.71
N ASN A 38 -1.94 28.36 -5.06
CA ASN A 38 -1.82 29.68 -4.45
C ASN A 38 -0.78 29.72 -3.32
N ALA A 39 -0.71 28.67 -2.49
CA ALA A 39 0.33 28.56 -1.46
C ALA A 39 1.74 28.52 -2.09
N ILE A 40 1.93 27.75 -3.16
CA ILE A 40 3.19 27.63 -3.90
C ILE A 40 3.56 28.93 -4.61
N LEU A 41 2.59 29.71 -5.10
CA LEU A 41 2.87 31.02 -5.69
C LEU A 41 3.49 31.99 -4.68
N ILE A 42 3.11 31.87 -3.40
CA ILE A 42 3.65 32.69 -2.32
C ILE A 42 4.99 32.13 -1.85
N ASP A 43 5.03 30.82 -1.56
CA ASP A 43 6.25 30.11 -1.11
C ASP A 43 6.53 28.91 -2.02
N ARG A 44 7.50 29.08 -2.91
CA ARG A 44 7.91 28.04 -3.88
C ARG A 44 8.66 26.87 -3.25
N ASN A 45 9.06 26.99 -1.99
CA ASN A 45 9.78 25.94 -1.27
C ASN A 45 8.89 25.19 -0.29
N ASN A 46 7.57 25.38 -0.36
CA ASN A 46 6.63 24.71 0.50
C ASN A 46 6.41 23.25 0.04
N ALA A 47 7.24 22.33 0.54
CA ALA A 47 7.21 20.91 0.19
C ALA A 47 5.84 20.27 0.48
N GLU A 48 5.18 20.68 1.56
CA GLU A 48 3.89 20.17 1.98
C GLU A 48 2.78 20.49 0.97
N SER A 49 2.82 21.66 0.34
CA SER A 49 1.87 22.03 -0.72
C SER A 49 2.08 21.23 -1.99
N TYR A 50 3.34 20.95 -2.38
CA TYR A 50 3.65 20.05 -3.50
C TYR A 50 3.18 18.64 -3.22
N TYR A 51 3.41 18.12 -2.01
CA TYR A 51 2.88 16.83 -1.57
C TYR A 51 1.35 16.79 -1.68
N GLY A 52 0.66 17.80 -1.14
CA GLY A 52 -0.80 17.92 -1.22
C GLY A 52 -1.32 17.91 -2.65
N LEU A 53 -0.65 18.63 -3.57
CA LEU A 53 -0.96 18.58 -5.01
C LEU A 53 -0.80 17.17 -5.57
N GLY A 54 0.30 16.50 -5.26
CA GLY A 54 0.57 15.13 -5.70
C GLY A 54 -0.54 14.17 -5.26
N VAL A 55 -0.93 14.23 -3.99
CA VAL A 55 -2.02 13.43 -3.44
C VAL A 55 -3.37 13.74 -4.12
N CYS A 56 -3.68 15.01 -4.37
CA CYS A 56 -4.89 15.39 -5.10
C CYS A 56 -4.91 14.83 -6.52
N TYR A 57 -3.80 14.95 -7.26
CA TYR A 57 -3.69 14.41 -8.61
C TYR A 57 -3.75 12.87 -8.64
N LYS A 58 -3.16 12.18 -7.63
CA LYS A 58 -3.30 10.73 -7.47
C LYS A 58 -4.76 10.33 -7.32
N ASN A 59 -5.52 10.98 -6.44
CA ASN A 59 -6.94 10.69 -6.24
C ASN A 59 -7.80 10.98 -7.49
N LEU A 60 -7.38 11.92 -8.31
CA LEU A 60 -7.98 12.17 -9.63
C LEU A 60 -7.46 11.23 -10.73
N GLN A 61 -6.68 10.20 -10.37
CA GLN A 61 -6.05 9.22 -11.29
C GLN A 61 -5.15 9.85 -12.37
N LYS A 62 -4.59 11.02 -12.09
CA LYS A 62 -3.65 11.73 -12.97
C LYS A 62 -2.21 11.45 -12.51
N PHE A 63 -1.80 10.17 -12.59
CA PHE A 63 -0.55 9.68 -12.02
C PHE A 63 0.71 10.41 -12.50
N PRO A 64 0.90 10.72 -13.80
CA PRO A 64 2.08 11.46 -14.24
C PRO A 64 2.20 12.86 -13.58
N LYS A 65 1.07 13.55 -13.36
CA LYS A 65 1.08 14.82 -12.64
C LYS A 65 1.35 14.63 -11.15
N ALA A 66 0.76 13.59 -10.55
CA ALA A 66 0.99 13.24 -9.14
C ALA A 66 2.49 12.99 -8.90
N ILE A 67 3.11 12.14 -9.72
CA ILE A 67 4.55 11.83 -9.64
C ILE A 67 5.37 13.11 -9.70
N LYS A 68 5.16 13.98 -10.72
CA LYS A 68 5.91 15.24 -10.86
C LYS A 68 5.87 16.10 -9.59
N TYR A 69 4.69 16.27 -8.97
CA TYR A 69 4.57 17.13 -7.79
C TYR A 69 5.13 16.46 -6.54
N LEU A 70 5.00 15.13 -6.41
CA LEU A 70 5.59 14.37 -5.30
C LEU A 70 7.12 14.35 -5.39
N GLU A 71 7.70 14.26 -6.60
CA GLU A 71 9.15 14.37 -6.81
C GLU A 71 9.65 15.74 -6.34
N THR A 72 8.96 16.83 -6.73
CA THR A 72 9.30 18.16 -6.24
C THR A 72 9.22 18.27 -4.72
N ALA A 73 8.21 17.65 -4.08
CA ALA A 73 8.10 17.61 -2.64
C ALA A 73 9.29 16.88 -1.98
N ALA A 74 9.70 15.75 -2.56
CA ALA A 74 10.82 14.93 -2.08
C ALA A 74 12.18 15.63 -2.31
N GLU A 75 12.33 16.41 -3.39
CA GLU A 75 13.52 17.23 -3.66
C GLU A 75 13.65 18.38 -2.67
N LEU A 76 12.54 19.02 -2.29
CA LEU A 76 12.52 20.12 -1.32
C LEU A 76 12.75 19.64 0.12
N LYS A 77 12.38 18.40 0.42
CA LYS A 77 12.50 17.79 1.76
C LYS A 77 12.96 16.35 1.62
N GLU A 78 14.28 16.12 1.75
CA GLU A 78 14.93 14.82 1.52
C GLU A 78 14.49 13.70 2.46
N ASP A 79 13.97 14.04 3.64
CA ASP A 79 13.45 13.11 4.65
C ASP A 79 11.90 13.02 4.66
N TYR A 80 11.26 13.35 3.53
CA TYR A 80 9.81 13.35 3.42
C TYR A 80 9.26 11.94 3.13
N TYR A 81 9.13 11.14 4.18
CA TYR A 81 8.61 9.77 4.12
C TYR A 81 7.33 9.64 3.26
N GLU A 82 6.34 10.50 3.54
CA GLU A 82 5.04 10.44 2.88
C GLU A 82 5.14 10.70 1.38
N ALA A 83 6.04 11.59 0.94
CA ALA A 83 6.24 11.86 -0.48
C ALA A 83 6.83 10.65 -1.20
N TYR A 84 7.85 10.01 -0.64
CA TYR A 84 8.44 8.80 -1.22
C TYR A 84 7.45 7.63 -1.20
N PHE A 85 6.68 7.45 -0.13
CA PHE A 85 5.66 6.42 -0.05
C PHE A 85 4.60 6.61 -1.15
N GLU A 86 4.07 7.82 -1.30
CA GLU A 86 3.06 8.14 -2.32
C GLU A 86 3.62 8.07 -3.76
N LEU A 87 4.89 8.41 -3.97
CA LEU A 87 5.59 8.18 -5.24
C LEU A 87 5.59 6.70 -5.61
N GLY A 88 5.95 5.84 -4.66
CA GLY A 88 5.90 4.39 -4.85
C GLY A 88 4.51 3.91 -5.23
N ILE A 89 3.49 4.37 -4.52
CA ILE A 89 2.08 4.06 -4.83
C ILE A 89 1.68 4.54 -6.23
N CYS A 90 2.04 5.78 -6.62
CA CYS A 90 1.74 6.31 -7.95
C CYS A 90 2.39 5.47 -9.06
N HIS A 91 3.65 5.05 -8.88
CA HIS A 91 4.32 4.18 -9.83
C HIS A 91 3.65 2.81 -9.97
N LEU A 92 3.19 2.21 -8.85
CA LEU A 92 2.42 0.95 -8.91
C LEU A 92 1.10 1.13 -9.68
N LEU A 93 0.37 2.22 -9.42
CA LEU A 93 -0.90 2.52 -10.08
C LEU A 93 -0.74 2.86 -11.57
N GLU A 94 0.41 3.37 -11.97
CA GLU A 94 0.77 3.62 -13.38
C GLU A 94 1.28 2.35 -14.09
N GLY A 95 1.48 1.26 -13.35
CA GLY A 95 1.99 -0.01 -13.91
C GLY A 95 3.51 -0.03 -14.09
N ILE A 96 4.25 0.75 -13.30
CA ILE A 96 5.72 0.82 -13.32
C ILE A 96 6.28 0.31 -11.97
N PRO A 97 6.14 -0.98 -11.66
CA PRO A 97 6.49 -1.50 -10.33
C PRO A 97 7.97 -1.37 -10.00
N CYS A 98 8.88 -1.50 -10.98
CA CYS A 98 10.31 -1.31 -10.74
C CYS A 98 10.66 0.14 -10.38
N GLY A 99 9.90 1.13 -10.86
CA GLY A 99 10.00 2.53 -10.43
C GLY A 99 9.56 2.73 -8.97
N ALA A 100 8.59 1.94 -8.51
CA ALA A 100 8.09 2.00 -7.15
C ALA A 100 9.12 1.51 -6.11
N ILE A 101 9.92 0.49 -6.43
CA ILE A 101 10.91 -0.12 -5.52
C ILE A 101 11.85 0.94 -4.94
N LYS A 102 12.44 1.79 -5.78
CA LYS A 102 13.36 2.86 -5.34
C LYS A 102 12.72 3.77 -4.31
N ASN A 103 11.48 4.14 -4.53
CA ASN A 103 10.76 5.06 -3.66
C ASN A 103 10.37 4.40 -2.33
N PHE A 104 9.91 3.15 -2.33
CA PHE A 104 9.64 2.42 -1.08
C PHE A 104 10.91 2.14 -0.29
N VAL A 105 12.03 1.83 -0.94
CA VAL A 105 13.33 1.69 -0.26
C VAL A 105 13.69 3.00 0.45
N ARG A 106 13.53 4.16 -0.22
CA ARG A 106 13.81 5.45 0.40
C ARG A 106 12.86 5.75 1.56
N ALA A 107 11.57 5.47 1.42
CA ALA A 107 10.59 5.60 2.50
C ALA A 107 10.98 4.75 3.72
N ILE A 108 11.37 3.49 3.52
CA ILE A 108 11.82 2.58 4.59
C ILE A 108 13.13 3.08 5.25
N GLN A 109 14.05 3.68 4.50
CA GLN A 109 15.25 4.28 5.10
C GLN A 109 14.91 5.44 6.05
N ILE A 110 13.87 6.22 5.74
CA ILE A 110 13.41 7.33 6.58
C ILE A 110 12.60 6.82 7.77
N ASN A 111 11.70 5.88 7.55
CA ASN A 111 10.86 5.27 8.59
C ASN A 111 10.91 3.72 8.49
N PRO A 112 11.91 3.08 9.13
CA PRO A 112 12.13 1.64 9.02
C PRO A 112 11.02 0.76 9.62
N ASP A 113 10.27 1.29 10.58
CA ASP A 113 9.29 0.53 11.35
C ASP A 113 7.89 0.55 10.73
N ASN A 114 7.71 1.25 9.62
CA ASN A 114 6.40 1.30 8.97
C ASN A 114 6.10 0.03 8.16
N PRO A 115 5.16 -0.82 8.62
CA PRO A 115 4.88 -2.09 7.98
C PRO A 115 4.22 -1.93 6.60
N ASP A 116 3.49 -0.83 6.35
CA ASP A 116 2.84 -0.60 5.06
C ASP A 116 3.88 -0.35 3.95
N ALA A 117 4.96 0.40 4.23
CA ALA A 117 6.02 0.62 3.24
C ALA A 117 6.76 -0.68 2.88
N ILE A 118 7.06 -1.50 3.88
CA ILE A 118 7.71 -2.81 3.68
C ILE A 118 6.79 -3.74 2.89
N LEU A 119 5.49 -3.75 3.20
CA LEU A 119 4.52 -4.52 2.44
C LEU A 119 4.46 -4.08 0.97
N GLN A 120 4.39 -2.78 0.72
CA GLN A 120 4.34 -2.24 -0.64
C GLN A 120 5.63 -2.54 -1.42
N LEU A 121 6.79 -2.55 -0.76
CA LEU A 121 8.04 -2.99 -1.36
C LEU A 121 7.95 -4.47 -1.80
N GLY A 122 7.41 -5.35 -0.95
CA GLY A 122 7.20 -6.75 -1.30
C GLY A 122 6.24 -6.91 -2.49
N ILE A 123 5.15 -6.13 -2.53
CA ILE A 123 4.21 -6.12 -3.66
C ILE A 123 4.90 -5.63 -4.94
N ALA A 124 5.73 -4.61 -4.86
CA ALA A 124 6.47 -4.10 -6.02
C ALA A 124 7.42 -5.17 -6.59
N HIS A 125 8.16 -5.90 -5.75
CA HIS A 125 8.99 -7.03 -6.17
C HIS A 125 8.15 -8.17 -6.76
N GLU A 126 6.97 -8.50 -6.16
CA GLU A 126 6.05 -9.50 -6.75
C GLU A 126 5.61 -9.10 -8.17
N LEU A 127 5.29 -7.82 -8.39
CA LEU A 127 4.89 -7.31 -9.70
C LEU A 127 6.03 -7.19 -10.71
N CYS A 128 7.29 -7.11 -10.25
CA CYS A 128 8.50 -7.24 -11.08
C CYS A 128 8.90 -8.71 -11.32
N GLU A 129 8.08 -9.68 -10.91
CA GLU A 129 8.34 -11.13 -11.02
C GLU A 129 9.53 -11.61 -10.16
N GLU A 130 10.01 -10.79 -9.24
CA GLU A 130 11.09 -11.11 -8.29
C GLU A 130 10.50 -11.82 -7.05
N THR A 131 9.85 -12.97 -7.29
CA THR A 131 9.00 -13.66 -6.32
C THR A 131 9.72 -14.12 -5.06
N ASP A 132 10.99 -14.55 -5.18
CA ASP A 132 11.78 -14.97 -4.02
C ASP A 132 12.14 -13.79 -3.11
N LEU A 133 12.45 -12.62 -3.69
CA LEU A 133 12.68 -11.39 -2.92
C LEU A 133 11.38 -10.94 -2.22
N ALA A 134 10.24 -11.00 -2.91
CA ALA A 134 8.95 -10.68 -2.31
C ALA A 134 8.65 -11.59 -1.11
N LEU A 135 8.88 -12.92 -1.23
CA LEU A 135 8.70 -13.86 -0.12
C LEU A 135 9.63 -13.57 1.06
N MET A 136 10.88 -13.20 0.81
CA MET A 136 11.83 -12.81 1.85
C MET A 136 11.36 -11.54 2.59
N ILE A 137 10.90 -10.53 1.85
CA ILE A 137 10.39 -9.28 2.42
C ILE A 137 9.14 -9.54 3.27
N TYR A 138 8.19 -10.31 2.77
CA TYR A 138 6.99 -10.68 3.56
C TYR A 138 7.35 -11.48 4.80
N GLN A 139 8.33 -12.40 4.71
CA GLN A 139 8.79 -13.17 5.87
C GLN A 139 9.39 -12.26 6.93
N LYS A 140 10.31 -11.36 6.54
CA LYS A 140 10.92 -10.40 7.46
C LYS A 140 9.90 -9.46 8.09
N LEU A 141 8.91 -9.02 7.31
CA LEU A 141 7.80 -8.21 7.83
C LEU A 141 6.98 -8.96 8.88
N ILE A 142 6.71 -10.25 8.68
CA ILE A 142 6.02 -11.12 9.64
C ILE A 142 6.84 -11.28 10.92
N GLU A 143 8.15 -11.42 10.82
CA GLU A 143 9.06 -11.55 11.97
C GLU A 143 9.10 -10.29 12.82
N ASN A 144 9.18 -9.12 12.15
CA ASN A 144 9.22 -7.82 12.82
C ASN A 144 7.85 -7.36 13.33
N SER A 145 6.78 -7.75 12.66
CA SER A 145 5.40 -7.35 12.97
C SER A 145 4.44 -8.54 12.91
N PRO A 146 4.49 -9.47 13.89
CA PRO A 146 3.71 -10.73 13.85
C PRO A 146 2.20 -10.55 13.80
N GLY A 147 1.67 -9.40 14.23
CA GLY A 147 0.24 -9.07 14.18
C GLY A 147 -0.24 -8.48 12.85
N TYR A 148 0.68 -8.20 11.91
CA TYR A 148 0.33 -7.56 10.64
C TYR A 148 -0.17 -8.56 9.60
N LEU A 149 -1.47 -8.92 9.70
CA LEU A 149 -2.10 -10.00 8.92
C LEU A 149 -1.98 -9.85 7.41
N LYS A 150 -1.89 -8.62 6.90
CA LYS A 150 -1.73 -8.37 5.46
C LYS A 150 -0.47 -9.05 4.89
N ALA A 151 0.63 -9.09 5.66
CA ALA A 151 1.87 -9.74 5.20
C ALA A 151 1.69 -11.25 5.01
N TYR A 152 0.96 -11.90 5.91
CA TYR A 152 0.63 -13.33 5.78
C TYR A 152 -0.27 -13.58 4.57
N ASP A 153 -1.26 -12.71 4.34
CA ASP A 153 -2.17 -12.81 3.18
C ASP A 153 -1.38 -12.76 1.87
N HIS A 154 -0.53 -11.74 1.70
CA HIS A 154 0.29 -11.61 0.49
C HIS A 154 1.24 -12.79 0.33
N LYS A 155 1.96 -13.17 1.42
CA LYS A 155 2.86 -14.32 1.40
C LYS A 155 2.14 -15.61 1.00
N SER A 156 1.00 -15.91 1.62
CA SER A 156 0.24 -17.13 1.32
C SER A 156 -0.31 -17.12 -0.10
N THR A 157 -0.77 -15.98 -0.59
CA THR A 157 -1.27 -15.82 -1.96
C THR A 157 -0.15 -16.05 -2.98
N LEU A 158 1.04 -15.48 -2.75
CA LEU A 158 2.19 -15.67 -3.62
C LEU A 158 2.65 -17.14 -3.61
N LEU A 159 2.72 -17.79 -2.44
CA LEU A 159 3.02 -19.22 -2.35
C LEU A 159 1.99 -20.09 -3.08
N MET A 160 0.70 -19.74 -3.04
CA MET A 160 -0.33 -20.45 -3.82
C MET A 160 -0.17 -20.25 -5.33
N LYS A 161 0.21 -19.06 -5.79
CA LYS A 161 0.55 -18.80 -7.20
C LYS A 161 1.75 -19.63 -7.67
N MET A 162 2.73 -19.84 -6.79
CA MET A 162 3.91 -20.69 -7.03
C MET A 162 3.61 -22.20 -6.82
N GLU A 163 2.36 -22.58 -6.60
CA GLU A 163 1.93 -23.97 -6.31
C GLU A 163 2.56 -24.59 -5.05
N ARG A 164 3.18 -23.78 -4.18
CA ARG A 164 3.77 -24.19 -2.90
C ARG A 164 2.69 -24.33 -1.81
N TYR A 165 1.67 -25.17 -2.08
CA TYR A 165 0.44 -25.28 -1.26
C TYR A 165 0.68 -25.72 0.18
N HIS A 166 1.66 -26.57 0.45
CA HIS A 166 2.03 -26.97 1.81
C HIS A 166 2.51 -25.78 2.66
N GLU A 167 3.33 -24.91 2.07
CA GLU A 167 3.86 -23.73 2.76
C GLU A 167 2.76 -22.67 2.91
N ALA A 168 1.97 -22.43 1.86
CA ALA A 168 0.84 -21.53 1.92
C ALA A 168 -0.14 -21.90 3.05
N SER A 169 -0.46 -23.20 3.16
CA SER A 169 -1.32 -23.72 4.23
C SER A 169 -0.76 -23.44 5.62
N LYS A 170 0.58 -23.60 5.84
CA LYS A 170 1.22 -23.27 7.12
C LYS A 170 1.09 -21.79 7.47
N VAL A 171 1.32 -20.90 6.48
CA VAL A 171 1.19 -19.45 6.66
C VAL A 171 -0.25 -19.09 7.04
N LEU A 172 -1.24 -19.65 6.35
CA LEU A 172 -2.65 -19.42 6.62
C LEU A 172 -3.08 -19.94 8.00
N HIS A 173 -2.54 -21.07 8.47
CA HIS A 173 -2.78 -21.55 9.83
C HIS A 173 -2.22 -20.59 10.89
N ASN A 174 -1.11 -19.91 10.61
CA ASN A 174 -0.60 -18.88 11.53
C ASN A 174 -1.55 -17.67 11.60
N ILE A 175 -2.19 -17.29 10.50
CA ILE A 175 -3.27 -16.28 10.55
C ILE A 175 -4.39 -16.72 11.51
N LEU A 176 -4.83 -17.98 11.42
CA LEU A 176 -5.92 -18.48 12.29
C LEU A 176 -5.52 -18.59 13.77
N LYS A 177 -4.23 -18.74 14.08
CA LYS A 177 -3.75 -18.66 15.47
C LYS A 177 -3.83 -17.23 16.02
N LEU A 178 -3.59 -16.23 15.16
CA LEU A 178 -3.64 -14.81 15.53
C LEU A 178 -5.08 -14.28 15.53
N ASN A 179 -5.87 -14.69 14.55
CA ASN A 179 -7.25 -14.29 14.38
C ASN A 179 -8.11 -15.47 13.87
N PRO A 180 -8.74 -16.23 14.79
CA PRO A 180 -9.60 -17.36 14.44
C PRO A 180 -10.82 -16.98 13.58
N GLU A 181 -11.24 -15.73 13.59
CA GLU A 181 -12.37 -15.22 12.81
C GLU A 181 -11.97 -14.75 11.40
N TYR A 182 -10.71 -14.92 11.00
CA TYR A 182 -10.24 -14.51 9.69
C TYR A 182 -10.70 -15.49 8.60
N TYR A 183 -11.95 -15.33 8.15
CA TYR A 183 -12.64 -16.26 7.25
C TYR A 183 -11.90 -16.56 5.95
N ARG A 184 -11.11 -15.59 5.42
CA ARG A 184 -10.32 -15.79 4.19
C ARG A 184 -9.29 -16.91 4.32
N ALA A 185 -8.70 -17.06 5.50
CA ALA A 185 -7.73 -18.12 5.73
C ALA A 185 -8.37 -19.52 5.63
N TYR A 186 -9.61 -19.69 6.09
CA TYR A 186 -10.31 -20.96 5.92
C TYR A 186 -10.52 -21.31 4.44
N ALA A 187 -10.92 -20.35 3.61
CA ALA A 187 -11.05 -20.56 2.17
C ALA A 187 -9.69 -20.92 1.54
N GLY A 188 -8.64 -20.15 1.87
CA GLY A 188 -7.28 -20.39 1.36
C GLY A 188 -6.72 -21.77 1.75
N ILE A 189 -6.90 -22.20 3.01
CA ILE A 189 -6.49 -23.55 3.47
C ILE A 189 -7.26 -24.62 2.72
N GLY A 190 -8.58 -24.43 2.54
CA GLY A 190 -9.40 -25.34 1.76
C GLY A 190 -8.88 -25.51 0.33
N ILE A 191 -8.53 -24.40 -0.34
CA ILE A 191 -7.91 -24.43 -1.68
C ILE A 191 -6.57 -25.18 -1.66
N CYS A 192 -5.72 -24.93 -0.67
CA CYS A 192 -4.44 -25.63 -0.55
C CYS A 192 -4.63 -27.14 -0.43
N PHE A 193 -5.53 -27.61 0.44
CA PHE A 193 -5.80 -29.03 0.60
C PHE A 193 -6.45 -29.66 -0.63
N ASP A 194 -7.35 -28.95 -1.30
CA ASP A 194 -7.96 -29.42 -2.55
C ASP A 194 -6.89 -29.64 -3.64
N LYS A 195 -5.98 -28.68 -3.81
CA LYS A 195 -4.84 -28.79 -4.74
C LYS A 195 -3.84 -29.90 -4.38
N LEU A 196 -3.73 -30.24 -3.08
CA LEU A 196 -2.91 -31.36 -2.58
C LEU A 196 -3.64 -32.71 -2.65
N GLY A 197 -4.85 -32.79 -3.21
CA GLY A 197 -5.65 -34.01 -3.29
C GLY A 197 -6.28 -34.45 -1.96
N LYS A 198 -6.19 -33.64 -0.91
CA LYS A 198 -6.74 -33.92 0.44
C LYS A 198 -8.17 -33.44 0.56
N ARG A 199 -9.07 -34.07 -0.22
CA ARG A 199 -10.46 -33.62 -0.40
C ARG A 199 -11.25 -33.52 0.91
N ALA A 200 -11.11 -34.48 1.82
CA ALA A 200 -11.82 -34.46 3.10
C ALA A 200 -11.43 -33.26 3.97
N ASP A 201 -10.13 -32.97 4.05
CA ASP A 201 -9.63 -31.79 4.77
C ASP A 201 -10.11 -30.50 4.11
N ALA A 202 -10.03 -30.41 2.79
CA ALA A 202 -10.52 -29.24 2.03
C ALA A 202 -11.99 -28.94 2.33
N GLN A 203 -12.85 -29.97 2.29
CA GLN A 203 -14.28 -29.83 2.61
C GLN A 203 -14.54 -29.34 4.03
N ARG A 204 -13.76 -29.78 5.03
CA ARG A 204 -13.86 -29.31 6.40
C ARG A 204 -13.62 -27.80 6.48
N TYR A 205 -12.59 -27.29 5.84
CA TYR A 205 -12.26 -25.87 5.83
C TYR A 205 -13.27 -25.05 5.01
N TYR A 206 -13.74 -25.57 3.90
CA TYR A 206 -14.79 -24.92 3.09
C TYR A 206 -16.11 -24.79 3.86
N ARG A 207 -16.54 -25.82 4.61
CA ARG A 207 -17.72 -25.72 5.46
C ARG A 207 -17.57 -24.66 6.55
N LYS A 208 -16.38 -24.57 7.18
CA LYS A 208 -16.12 -23.52 8.18
C LYS A 208 -16.17 -22.13 7.55
N PHE A 209 -15.56 -21.93 6.38
CA PHE A 209 -15.68 -20.68 5.64
C PHE A 209 -17.14 -20.31 5.35
N LEU A 210 -17.93 -21.24 4.83
CA LEU A 210 -19.35 -21.00 4.48
C LEU A 210 -20.22 -20.73 5.72
N SER A 211 -19.90 -21.30 6.86
CA SER A 211 -20.62 -20.98 8.12
C SER A 211 -20.41 -19.52 8.54
N MET A 212 -19.29 -18.91 8.16
CA MET A 212 -18.95 -17.51 8.48
C MET A 212 -19.41 -16.52 7.41
N LYS A 213 -19.31 -16.89 6.13
CA LYS A 213 -19.58 -16.01 4.97
C LYS A 213 -20.35 -16.72 3.85
N PRO A 214 -21.61 -17.15 4.09
CA PRO A 214 -22.38 -17.98 3.15
C PRO A 214 -22.78 -17.27 1.84
N PHE A 215 -22.78 -15.95 1.82
CA PHE A 215 -23.23 -15.11 0.69
C PHE A 215 -22.11 -14.29 0.04
N SER A 216 -20.85 -14.55 0.38
CA SER A 216 -19.72 -13.86 -0.27
C SER A 216 -19.54 -14.35 -1.71
N HIS A 217 -18.91 -13.52 -2.56
CA HIS A 217 -18.56 -13.94 -3.93
C HIS A 217 -17.74 -15.26 -3.94
N GLN A 218 -16.83 -15.43 -2.98
CA GLN A 218 -16.04 -16.66 -2.83
C GLN A 218 -16.89 -17.89 -2.43
N ALA A 219 -18.06 -17.67 -1.82
CA ALA A 219 -18.92 -18.78 -1.37
C ALA A 219 -19.46 -19.61 -2.56
N GLN A 220 -19.71 -19.00 -3.73
CA GLN A 220 -20.13 -19.72 -4.92
C GLN A 220 -19.05 -20.71 -5.39
N PHE A 221 -17.80 -20.22 -5.44
CA PHE A 221 -16.65 -21.05 -5.80
C PHE A 221 -16.45 -22.22 -4.80
N VAL A 222 -16.61 -21.96 -3.51
CA VAL A 222 -16.43 -22.96 -2.45
C VAL A 222 -17.57 -23.98 -2.47
N LYS A 223 -18.83 -23.56 -2.66
CA LYS A 223 -20.00 -24.47 -2.76
C LYS A 223 -19.86 -25.48 -3.88
N ALA A 224 -19.28 -25.10 -5.00
CA ALA A 224 -19.06 -25.98 -6.15
C ALA A 224 -17.99 -27.08 -5.88
N ARG A 225 -17.26 -27.02 -4.75
CA ARG A 225 -16.21 -27.96 -4.34
C ARG A 225 -16.56 -28.85 -3.16
N LEU A 226 -17.72 -28.70 -2.60
CA LEU A 226 -18.26 -29.55 -1.54
C LEU A 226 -18.94 -30.80 -2.12
#